data_e652fd9e76c79c3bbf27ef914646958a
#
_entry.id   e652fd9e76c79c3bbf27ef914646958a
#
_cell.length_a   1.000
_cell.length_b   1.000
_cell.length_c   1.000
_cell.angle_alpha   90.00
_cell.angle_beta   90.00
_cell.angle_gamma   90.00
#
_symmetry.space_group_name_H-M   'P 1'
#
loop_
_entity.id
_entity.type
_entity.pdbx_description
1 polymer ?
#
loop_
_entity_poly.entity_id
_entity_poly.type
_entity_poly.pdbx_seq_one_letter_code
_entity_poly.pdbx_strand_id
1 'polypeptide(L)'
;MVKLITNLISNTTPKGSTPSDPFWEKAEGLFLQAIFYYVWLEVQPAKRNFETVLKLLGEAEVKEPGKASKLDVRMKFLEESSPLGANHPAVKQYNKCMRGAGDTVRSIIISANSRLAFLENKQVLRLLSKDELNLSDIGIGVNGDGETKTALFCVIPDSDKSYNFIIGMLYTQIFQELYYQADFNCGGRLPIHVTFMLDEFANVALPDDFCSLLSTMRSREISSIIIIQNFAQLKALFKDTWETIPGNCDTFIYLGGNEQSTHKYVSELLGKGTIDKKSSGETKGRQGSSSRNYDVLGRELFTPDEVRKLDNKKCIIFIRGFDPIMDNKYIPFRHPMFNQTADGKGKAYVHNTQGADRIIGPPFEILSEKAVKHYEKMKDKGENVYIDTLTYEQFMMLGDAELNRRFSMQDEAEQKAKIDREQANELEYADESQKAEDSDSTSGGEKPVRNPEREKPKWEDTITNRMMHWSYTAEQKEEVKKALAAGVPKATILTYFYPEVTVEKMSSYRKNQ
;
A
#
# COMPACT_ATOMS: atom_id res chain seq x y z
N MET A 1 -12.54 0.73 -18.50
CA MET A 1 -13.96 0.84 -18.09
C MET A 1 -14.62 -0.53 -17.87
N VAL A 2 -14.70 -1.43 -18.86
CA VAL A 2 -15.31 -2.76 -18.69
C VAL A 2 -14.67 -3.53 -17.52
N LYS A 3 -13.35 -3.61 -17.46
CA LYS A 3 -12.61 -4.24 -16.36
C LYS A 3 -12.96 -3.64 -14.99
N LEU A 4 -13.02 -2.30 -14.90
CA LEU A 4 -13.39 -1.60 -13.67
C LEU A 4 -14.77 -2.04 -13.17
N ILE A 5 -15.76 -2.05 -14.06
CA ILE A 5 -17.13 -2.45 -13.70
C ILE A 5 -17.21 -3.93 -13.32
N THR A 6 -16.54 -4.81 -14.07
CA THR A 6 -16.49 -6.24 -13.73
C THR A 6 -15.87 -6.45 -12.33
N ASN A 7 -14.77 -5.77 -12.03
CA ASN A 7 -14.13 -5.83 -10.72
C ASN A 7 -15.00 -5.24 -9.60
N LEU A 8 -15.69 -4.13 -9.87
CA LEU A 8 -16.62 -3.54 -8.92
C LEU A 8 -17.75 -4.52 -8.59
N ILE A 9 -18.34 -5.14 -9.59
CA ILE A 9 -19.41 -6.15 -9.40
C ILE A 9 -18.88 -7.36 -8.64
N SER A 10 -17.73 -7.92 -9.04
CA SER A 10 -17.13 -9.09 -8.41
C SER A 10 -16.78 -8.82 -6.93
N ASN A 11 -16.17 -7.68 -6.62
CA ASN A 11 -15.78 -7.33 -5.25
C ASN A 11 -16.94 -6.93 -4.35
N THR A 12 -18.09 -6.55 -4.90
CA THR A 12 -19.29 -6.18 -4.15
C THR A 12 -20.35 -7.29 -4.09
N THR A 13 -20.12 -8.41 -4.76
CA THR A 13 -20.98 -9.60 -4.69
C THR A 13 -20.56 -10.45 -3.48
N PRO A 14 -21.49 -10.80 -2.54
CA PRO A 14 -21.16 -11.60 -1.37
C PRO A 14 -20.58 -12.96 -1.76
N LYS A 15 -19.40 -13.31 -1.22
CA LYS A 15 -18.79 -14.63 -1.43
C LYS A 15 -19.69 -15.72 -0.86
N GLY A 16 -20.07 -16.70 -1.69
CA GLY A 16 -20.94 -17.83 -1.28
C GLY A 16 -22.43 -17.61 -1.55
N SER A 17 -22.84 -16.47 -2.11
CA SER A 17 -24.18 -16.35 -2.69
C SER A 17 -24.31 -17.35 -3.84
N THR A 18 -25.46 -18.08 -3.90
CA THR A 18 -25.81 -18.85 -5.10
C THR A 18 -25.74 -17.91 -6.30
N PRO A 19 -25.10 -18.33 -7.41
CA PRO A 19 -25.05 -17.50 -8.59
C PRO A 19 -26.47 -17.09 -8.97
N SER A 20 -26.74 -15.79 -8.94
CA SER A 20 -27.95 -15.26 -9.56
C SER A 20 -27.88 -15.56 -11.05
N ASP A 21 -29.03 -15.58 -11.72
CA ASP A 21 -29.05 -15.73 -13.18
C ASP A 21 -28.02 -14.76 -13.78
N PRO A 22 -27.07 -15.24 -14.58
CA PRO A 22 -26.01 -14.41 -15.21
C PRO A 22 -26.57 -13.22 -16.01
N PHE A 23 -27.83 -13.24 -16.34
CA PHE A 23 -28.54 -12.14 -16.99
C PHE A 23 -28.49 -10.87 -16.13
N TRP A 24 -28.78 -10.97 -14.83
CA TRP A 24 -28.86 -9.80 -13.94
C TRP A 24 -27.53 -9.07 -13.81
N GLU A 25 -26.45 -9.81 -13.57
CA GLU A 25 -25.11 -9.23 -13.47
C GLU A 25 -24.66 -8.55 -14.78
N LYS A 26 -24.96 -9.20 -15.93
CA LYS A 26 -24.63 -8.63 -17.23
C LYS A 26 -25.45 -7.36 -17.54
N ALA A 27 -26.73 -7.37 -17.21
CA ALA A 27 -27.63 -6.24 -17.44
C ALA A 27 -27.26 -5.05 -16.53
N GLU A 28 -27.00 -5.31 -15.24
CA GLU A 28 -26.48 -4.32 -14.30
C GLU A 28 -25.13 -3.76 -14.76
N GLY A 29 -24.24 -4.65 -15.23
CA GLY A 29 -22.96 -4.26 -15.80
C GLY A 29 -23.08 -3.33 -17.00
N LEU A 30 -24.06 -3.53 -17.90
CA LEU A 30 -24.33 -2.62 -19.01
C LEU A 30 -24.79 -1.25 -18.52
N PHE A 31 -25.69 -1.23 -17.53
CA PHE A 31 -26.19 0.01 -16.96
C PHE A 31 -25.08 0.82 -16.27
N LEU A 32 -24.29 0.17 -15.42
CA LEU A 32 -23.13 0.81 -14.77
C LEU A 32 -22.10 1.28 -15.81
N GLN A 33 -21.82 0.49 -16.85
CA GLN A 33 -20.93 0.91 -17.92
C GLN A 33 -21.43 2.20 -18.61
N ALA A 34 -22.73 2.33 -18.84
CA ALA A 34 -23.29 3.54 -19.44
C ALA A 34 -22.99 4.78 -18.59
N ILE A 35 -23.23 4.69 -17.27
CA ILE A 35 -23.00 5.79 -16.33
C ILE A 35 -21.51 6.12 -16.23
N PHE A 36 -20.65 5.10 -16.06
CA PHE A 36 -19.22 5.32 -15.92
C PHE A 36 -18.57 5.85 -17.20
N TYR A 37 -19.03 5.41 -18.40
CA TYR A 37 -18.60 6.02 -19.66
C TYR A 37 -19.03 7.46 -19.78
N TYR A 38 -20.25 7.79 -19.34
CA TYR A 38 -20.72 9.17 -19.31
C TYR A 38 -19.83 10.04 -18.42
N VAL A 39 -19.54 9.58 -17.19
CA VAL A 39 -18.68 10.31 -16.26
C VAL A 39 -17.27 10.49 -16.84
N TRP A 40 -16.72 9.45 -17.45
CA TRP A 40 -15.36 9.50 -18.00
C TRP A 40 -15.23 10.40 -19.22
N LEU A 41 -16.18 10.39 -20.11
CA LEU A 41 -16.09 11.08 -21.40
C LEU A 41 -16.67 12.49 -21.38
N GLU A 42 -17.80 12.69 -20.67
CA GLU A 42 -18.58 13.92 -20.76
C GLU A 42 -18.43 14.86 -19.56
N VAL A 43 -17.95 14.33 -18.41
CA VAL A 43 -17.79 15.14 -17.21
C VAL A 43 -16.38 15.73 -17.13
N GLN A 44 -16.28 16.97 -16.63
CA GLN A 44 -14.99 17.62 -16.40
C GLN A 44 -14.10 16.78 -15.48
N PRO A 45 -12.77 16.71 -15.71
CA PRO A 45 -11.85 15.86 -14.94
C PRO A 45 -11.98 15.99 -13.43
N ALA A 46 -12.12 17.19 -12.90
CA ALA A 46 -12.27 17.44 -11.47
C ALA A 46 -13.55 16.85 -10.83
N LYS A 47 -14.53 16.47 -11.64
CA LYS A 47 -15.81 15.87 -11.20
C LYS A 47 -15.95 14.40 -11.62
N ARG A 48 -14.90 13.77 -12.11
CA ARG A 48 -14.88 12.34 -12.49
C ARG A 48 -14.67 11.47 -11.26
N ASN A 49 -15.67 11.42 -10.40
CA ASN A 49 -15.62 10.70 -9.13
C ASN A 49 -16.92 9.93 -8.87
N PHE A 50 -16.95 9.14 -7.80
CA PHE A 50 -18.12 8.34 -7.42
C PHE A 50 -19.32 9.17 -7.00
N GLU A 51 -19.14 10.40 -6.49
CA GLU A 51 -20.24 11.30 -6.17
C GLU A 51 -21.07 11.62 -7.43
N THR A 52 -20.38 11.89 -8.53
CA THR A 52 -21.05 12.12 -9.83
C THR A 52 -21.74 10.85 -10.35
N VAL A 53 -21.16 9.68 -10.13
CA VAL A 53 -21.78 8.39 -10.46
C VAL A 53 -23.09 8.20 -9.68
N LEU A 54 -23.08 8.40 -8.36
CA LEU A 54 -24.28 8.27 -7.51
C LEU A 54 -25.36 9.29 -7.89
N LYS A 55 -24.96 10.51 -8.22
CA LYS A 55 -25.90 11.53 -8.72
C LYS A 55 -26.60 11.06 -9.98
N LEU A 56 -25.89 10.52 -10.95
CA LEU A 56 -26.47 10.01 -12.20
C LEU A 56 -27.35 8.78 -11.95
N LEU A 57 -26.98 7.91 -11.00
CA LEU A 57 -27.84 6.81 -10.57
C LEU A 57 -29.19 7.31 -10.02
N GLY A 58 -29.17 8.32 -9.16
CA GLY A 58 -30.40 8.96 -8.65
C GLY A 58 -31.22 9.65 -9.76
N GLU A 59 -30.57 10.14 -10.83
CA GLU A 59 -31.25 10.70 -11.99
C GLU A 59 -31.98 9.63 -12.85
N ALA A 60 -31.64 8.34 -12.70
CA ALA A 60 -32.28 7.22 -13.37
C ALA A 60 -33.65 6.87 -12.78
N GLU A 61 -33.96 7.29 -11.56
CA GLU A 61 -35.22 7.01 -10.91
C GLU A 61 -36.38 7.70 -11.62
N VAL A 62 -37.38 6.94 -12.00
CA VAL A 62 -38.62 7.45 -12.59
C VAL A 62 -39.60 7.78 -11.46
N LYS A 63 -39.84 9.09 -11.25
CA LYS A 63 -40.76 9.56 -10.20
C LYS A 63 -42.22 9.35 -10.51
N GLU A 64 -42.60 9.33 -11.79
CA GLU A 64 -43.95 9.17 -12.25
C GLU A 64 -44.04 8.12 -13.38
N PRO A 65 -44.97 7.16 -13.30
CA PRO A 65 -45.12 6.15 -14.34
C PRO A 65 -45.37 6.78 -15.70
N GLY A 66 -44.61 6.35 -16.72
CA GLY A 66 -44.73 6.82 -18.10
C GLY A 66 -43.97 8.10 -18.45
N LYS A 67 -43.26 8.72 -17.48
CA LYS A 67 -42.37 9.85 -17.78
C LYS A 67 -40.92 9.39 -17.92
N ALA A 68 -40.18 10.05 -18.82
CA ALA A 68 -38.74 9.84 -18.94
C ALA A 68 -38.01 10.31 -17.68
N SER A 69 -37.00 9.53 -17.22
CA SER A 69 -36.13 9.92 -16.14
C SER A 69 -35.22 11.09 -16.56
N LYS A 70 -34.59 11.76 -15.60
CA LYS A 70 -33.60 12.80 -15.92
C LYS A 70 -32.40 12.22 -16.68
N LEU A 71 -32.03 10.97 -16.39
CA LEU A 71 -30.96 10.27 -17.08
C LEU A 71 -31.34 9.95 -18.53
N ASP A 72 -32.62 9.56 -18.80
CA ASP A 72 -33.11 9.37 -20.18
C ASP A 72 -32.93 10.62 -21.02
N VAL A 73 -33.38 11.77 -20.47
CA VAL A 73 -33.26 13.07 -21.14
C VAL A 73 -31.79 13.42 -21.41
N ARG A 74 -30.91 13.15 -20.44
CA ARG A 74 -29.48 13.40 -20.56
C ARG A 74 -28.82 12.52 -21.63
N MET A 75 -29.14 11.24 -21.67
CA MET A 75 -28.60 10.30 -22.65
C MET A 75 -29.11 10.60 -24.07
N LYS A 76 -30.39 11.01 -24.18
CA LYS A 76 -30.94 11.42 -25.44
C LYS A 76 -30.30 12.72 -25.98
N PHE A 77 -30.08 13.69 -25.09
CA PHE A 77 -29.36 14.92 -25.45
C PHE A 77 -27.94 14.60 -25.93
N LEU A 78 -27.23 13.69 -25.25
CA LEU A 78 -25.91 13.24 -25.66
C LEU A 78 -25.92 12.53 -27.01
N GLU A 79 -26.94 11.70 -27.28
CA GLU A 79 -27.13 11.04 -28.59
C GLU A 79 -27.32 12.06 -29.73
N GLU A 80 -28.08 13.12 -29.46
CA GLU A 80 -28.37 14.18 -30.46
C GLU A 80 -27.19 15.15 -30.65
N SER A 81 -26.42 15.43 -29.59
CA SER A 81 -25.34 16.43 -29.62
C SER A 81 -23.96 15.88 -29.95
N SER A 82 -23.72 14.58 -29.67
CA SER A 82 -22.41 13.95 -29.91
C SER A 82 -22.19 13.63 -31.40
N PRO A 83 -20.97 13.85 -31.92
CA PRO A 83 -20.61 13.40 -33.28
C PRO A 83 -20.72 11.86 -33.46
N LEU A 84 -20.68 11.10 -32.37
CA LEU A 84 -20.82 9.65 -32.40
C LEU A 84 -22.28 9.19 -32.36
N GLY A 85 -23.22 10.07 -32.01
CA GLY A 85 -24.64 9.77 -31.92
C GLY A 85 -24.93 8.52 -31.07
N ALA A 86 -25.75 7.62 -31.58
CA ALA A 86 -26.09 6.35 -30.95
C ALA A 86 -24.87 5.41 -30.73
N ASN A 87 -23.73 5.66 -31.39
CA ASN A 87 -22.49 4.90 -31.20
C ASN A 87 -21.62 5.39 -30.04
N HIS A 88 -22.01 6.51 -29.43
CA HIS A 88 -21.31 6.99 -28.23
C HIS A 88 -21.29 5.89 -27.15
N PRO A 89 -20.14 5.56 -26.52
CA PRO A 89 -20.03 4.41 -25.61
C PRO A 89 -21.08 4.42 -24.50
N ALA A 90 -21.35 5.57 -23.88
CA ALA A 90 -22.37 5.69 -22.84
C ALA A 90 -23.78 5.42 -23.38
N VAL A 91 -24.15 6.06 -24.48
CA VAL A 91 -25.47 5.93 -25.13
C VAL A 91 -25.69 4.50 -25.61
N LYS A 92 -24.67 3.90 -26.23
CA LYS A 92 -24.74 2.52 -26.73
C LYS A 92 -25.04 1.51 -25.64
N GLN A 93 -24.38 1.61 -24.49
CA GLN A 93 -24.61 0.68 -23.36
C GLN A 93 -25.96 0.98 -22.69
N TYR A 94 -26.32 2.26 -22.56
CA TYR A 94 -27.60 2.69 -22.04
C TYR A 94 -28.77 2.14 -22.87
N ASN A 95 -28.74 2.35 -24.17
CA ASN A 95 -29.78 1.87 -25.11
C ASN A 95 -29.89 0.34 -25.11
N LYS A 96 -28.80 -0.41 -24.90
CA LYS A 96 -28.85 -1.87 -24.75
C LYS A 96 -29.60 -2.26 -23.49
N CYS A 97 -29.34 -1.60 -22.36
CA CYS A 97 -30.03 -1.88 -21.10
C CYS A 97 -31.51 -1.53 -21.17
N MET A 98 -31.86 -0.37 -21.77
CA MET A 98 -33.23 0.14 -21.86
C MET A 98 -34.13 -0.62 -22.85
N ARG A 99 -33.60 -1.58 -23.63
CA ARG A 99 -34.40 -2.48 -24.48
C ARG A 99 -35.21 -3.52 -23.70
N GLY A 100 -34.93 -3.72 -22.41
CA GLY A 100 -35.69 -4.60 -21.56
C GLY A 100 -37.10 -4.09 -21.27
N ALA A 101 -37.98 -4.97 -20.76
CA ALA A 101 -39.28 -4.56 -20.25
C ALA A 101 -39.13 -3.55 -19.09
N GLY A 102 -40.05 -2.62 -18.94
CA GLY A 102 -39.96 -1.54 -17.94
C GLY A 102 -39.70 -2.02 -16.51
N ASP A 103 -40.35 -3.11 -16.09
CA ASP A 103 -40.12 -3.68 -14.76
C ASP A 103 -38.74 -4.33 -14.62
N THR A 104 -38.22 -4.92 -15.69
CA THR A 104 -36.84 -5.45 -15.72
C THR A 104 -35.82 -4.32 -15.60
N VAL A 105 -36.00 -3.24 -16.34
CA VAL A 105 -35.13 -2.06 -16.27
C VAL A 105 -35.15 -1.44 -14.88
N ARG A 106 -36.34 -1.32 -14.27
CA ARG A 106 -36.49 -0.82 -12.90
C ARG A 106 -35.74 -1.71 -11.90
N SER A 107 -35.83 -3.02 -12.04
CA SER A 107 -35.10 -3.97 -11.18
C SER A 107 -33.58 -3.85 -11.34
N ILE A 108 -33.08 -3.62 -12.55
CA ILE A 108 -31.65 -3.37 -12.83
C ILE A 108 -31.18 -2.08 -12.14
N ILE A 109 -31.96 -0.99 -12.23
CA ILE A 109 -31.64 0.28 -11.58
C ILE A 109 -31.61 0.13 -10.06
N ILE A 110 -32.59 -0.58 -9.47
CA ILE A 110 -32.63 -0.87 -8.03
C ILE A 110 -31.42 -1.72 -7.62
N SER A 111 -31.05 -2.72 -8.40
CA SER A 111 -29.87 -3.55 -8.15
C SER A 111 -28.59 -2.71 -8.14
N ALA A 112 -28.40 -1.85 -9.13
CA ALA A 112 -27.24 -0.97 -9.22
C ALA A 112 -27.18 0.04 -8.05
N ASN A 113 -28.31 0.64 -7.66
CA ASN A 113 -28.38 1.51 -6.48
C ASN A 113 -28.04 0.76 -5.20
N SER A 114 -28.64 -0.43 -4.98
CA SER A 114 -28.35 -1.26 -3.82
C SER A 114 -26.87 -1.67 -3.74
N ARG A 115 -26.28 -2.01 -4.89
CA ARG A 115 -24.85 -2.36 -4.97
C ARG A 115 -23.94 -1.21 -4.59
N LEU A 116 -24.27 0.02 -4.93
CA LEU A 116 -23.45 1.19 -4.65
C LEU A 116 -23.87 1.96 -3.38
N ALA A 117 -24.87 1.48 -2.63
CA ALA A 117 -25.37 2.12 -1.42
C ALA A 117 -24.29 2.36 -0.35
N PHE A 118 -23.27 1.47 -0.27
CA PHE A 118 -22.14 1.68 0.66
C PHE A 118 -21.30 2.92 0.33
N LEU A 119 -21.32 3.38 -0.93
CA LEU A 119 -20.65 4.62 -1.33
C LEU A 119 -21.39 5.89 -0.87
N GLU A 120 -22.64 5.77 -0.41
CA GLU A 120 -23.38 6.92 0.15
C GLU A 120 -22.79 7.42 1.48
N ASN A 121 -21.92 6.61 2.11
CA ASN A 121 -21.16 7.04 3.26
C ASN A 121 -20.24 8.21 2.87
N LYS A 122 -20.43 9.37 3.51
CA LYS A 122 -19.69 10.60 3.23
C LYS A 122 -18.17 10.43 3.36
N GLN A 123 -17.70 9.61 4.30
CA GLN A 123 -16.26 9.34 4.49
C GLN A 123 -15.69 8.56 3.30
N VAL A 124 -16.41 7.55 2.80
CA VAL A 124 -16.01 6.77 1.62
C VAL A 124 -16.02 7.65 0.37
N LEU A 125 -17.07 8.44 0.16
CA LEU A 125 -17.11 9.38 -0.97
C LEU A 125 -15.94 10.35 -0.94
N ARG A 126 -15.61 10.86 0.23
CA ARG A 126 -14.49 11.78 0.40
C ARG A 126 -13.15 11.11 0.10
N LEU A 127 -12.93 9.88 0.57
CA LEU A 127 -11.76 9.08 0.25
C LEU A 127 -11.61 8.87 -1.26
N LEU A 128 -12.72 8.64 -1.97
CA LEU A 128 -12.76 8.36 -3.40
C LEU A 128 -13.02 9.61 -4.27
N SER A 129 -13.00 10.81 -3.69
CA SER A 129 -13.30 12.06 -4.41
C SER A 129 -12.16 12.57 -5.26
N LYS A 130 -10.92 12.27 -4.86
CA LYS A 130 -9.69 12.72 -5.51
C LYS A 130 -8.78 11.53 -5.79
N ASP A 131 -8.02 11.62 -6.87
CA ASP A 131 -6.91 10.72 -7.13
C ASP A 131 -5.63 11.35 -6.57
N GLU A 132 -5.12 10.76 -5.48
CA GLU A 132 -3.90 11.21 -4.80
C GLU A 132 -2.79 10.16 -4.89
N LEU A 133 -3.10 8.99 -5.52
CA LEU A 133 -2.19 7.86 -5.65
C LEU A 133 -1.67 7.78 -7.09
N ASN A 134 -0.44 8.21 -7.31
CA ASN A 134 0.24 7.89 -8.55
C ASN A 134 0.79 6.46 -8.49
N LEU A 135 -0.05 5.47 -8.84
CA LEU A 135 0.28 4.05 -8.70
C LEU A 135 1.48 3.61 -9.54
N SER A 136 1.78 4.31 -10.62
CA SER A 136 2.96 4.04 -11.44
C SER A 136 4.26 4.27 -10.69
N ASP A 137 4.32 5.27 -9.78
CA ASP A 137 5.52 5.61 -9.01
C ASP A 137 6.05 4.43 -8.17
N ILE A 138 5.18 3.48 -7.81
CA ILE A 138 5.57 2.28 -7.05
C ILE A 138 6.59 1.45 -7.84
N GLY A 139 6.44 1.36 -9.15
CA GLY A 139 7.28 0.52 -10.01
C GLY A 139 8.32 1.27 -10.84
N ILE A 140 8.05 2.53 -11.19
CA ILE A 140 8.94 3.33 -12.04
C ILE A 140 9.65 4.48 -11.31
N GLY A 141 9.42 4.62 -10.00
CA GLY A 141 9.97 5.73 -9.20
C GLY A 141 9.14 7.00 -9.29
N VAL A 142 9.32 7.88 -8.32
CA VAL A 142 8.55 9.13 -8.24
C VAL A 142 8.82 9.99 -9.49
N ASN A 143 7.75 10.33 -10.19
CA ASN A 143 7.81 11.00 -11.50
C ASN A 143 8.61 10.22 -12.57
N GLY A 144 8.74 8.90 -12.45
CA GLY A 144 9.44 8.06 -13.41
C GLY A 144 10.97 8.14 -13.32
N ASP A 145 11.54 8.52 -12.17
CA ASP A 145 12.99 8.67 -11.98
C ASP A 145 13.78 7.34 -11.95
N GLY A 146 13.07 6.20 -11.83
CA GLY A 146 13.66 4.86 -11.78
C GLY A 146 14.44 4.53 -10.50
N GLU A 147 14.51 5.42 -9.54
CA GLU A 147 15.37 5.32 -8.34
C GLU A 147 14.59 5.45 -7.03
N THR A 148 13.66 6.40 -6.93
CA THR A 148 12.96 6.73 -5.70
C THR A 148 11.90 5.68 -5.37
N LYS A 149 12.08 4.98 -4.25
CA LYS A 149 11.19 3.93 -3.79
C LYS A 149 9.99 4.50 -3.05
N THR A 150 8.82 3.95 -3.33
CA THR A 150 7.55 4.28 -2.67
C THR A 150 7.09 3.13 -1.79
N ALA A 151 6.58 3.44 -0.60
CA ALA A 151 5.92 2.46 0.28
C ALA A 151 4.45 2.86 0.48
N LEU A 152 3.54 1.96 0.08
CA LEU A 152 2.10 2.12 0.26
C LEU A 152 1.63 1.23 1.42
N PHE A 153 1.04 1.83 2.44
CA PHE A 153 0.47 1.11 3.58
C PHE A 153 -1.06 1.11 3.49
N CYS A 154 -1.65 -0.08 3.37
CA CYS A 154 -3.10 -0.28 3.35
C CYS A 154 -3.54 -0.83 4.70
N VAL A 155 -4.23 -0.02 5.49
CA VAL A 155 -4.74 -0.43 6.80
C VAL A 155 -6.24 -0.73 6.68
N ILE A 156 -6.63 -1.96 7.03
CA ILE A 156 -8.00 -2.45 6.96
C ILE A 156 -8.42 -2.89 8.36
N PRO A 157 -9.59 -2.48 8.86
CA PRO A 157 -10.08 -2.96 10.15
C PRO A 157 -10.47 -4.44 10.06
N ASP A 158 -10.02 -5.26 11.00
CA ASP A 158 -10.34 -6.69 11.07
C ASP A 158 -11.81 -6.94 11.38
N SER A 159 -12.42 -6.02 12.11
CA SER A 159 -13.81 -6.13 12.60
C SER A 159 -14.87 -5.83 11.53
N ASP A 160 -14.53 -5.09 10.49
CA ASP A 160 -15.48 -4.65 9.45
C ASP A 160 -14.96 -4.92 8.04
N LYS A 161 -15.58 -5.89 7.37
CA LYS A 161 -15.25 -6.27 6.00
C LYS A 161 -16.03 -5.49 4.93
N SER A 162 -16.92 -4.59 5.32
CA SER A 162 -17.81 -3.86 4.40
C SER A 162 -17.03 -3.05 3.35
N TYR A 163 -15.82 -2.61 3.68
CA TYR A 163 -14.98 -1.79 2.80
C TYR A 163 -13.84 -2.56 2.11
N ASN A 164 -13.77 -3.88 2.28
CA ASN A 164 -12.72 -4.70 1.64
C ASN A 164 -12.72 -4.59 0.12
N PHE A 165 -13.87 -4.28 -0.49
CA PHE A 165 -13.97 -4.07 -1.93
C PHE A 165 -13.08 -2.92 -2.42
N ILE A 166 -12.87 -1.84 -1.63
CA ILE A 166 -11.99 -0.72 -1.97
C ILE A 166 -10.57 -1.23 -2.14
N ILE A 167 -10.11 -2.07 -1.21
CA ILE A 167 -8.77 -2.67 -1.28
C ILE A 167 -8.68 -3.66 -2.45
N GLY A 168 -9.72 -4.44 -2.72
CA GLY A 168 -9.75 -5.32 -3.90
C GLY A 168 -9.64 -4.57 -5.20
N MET A 169 -10.33 -3.42 -5.32
CA MET A 169 -10.20 -2.52 -6.47
C MET A 169 -8.79 -1.92 -6.54
N LEU A 170 -8.23 -1.48 -5.42
CA LEU A 170 -6.88 -0.91 -5.37
C LEU A 170 -5.84 -1.93 -5.82
N TYR A 171 -5.85 -3.16 -5.29
CA TYR A 171 -4.93 -4.21 -5.75
C TYR A 171 -5.06 -4.50 -7.24
N THR A 172 -6.30 -4.59 -7.74
CA THR A 172 -6.52 -4.80 -9.16
C THR A 172 -5.91 -3.68 -10.00
N GLN A 173 -6.06 -2.41 -9.59
CA GLN A 173 -5.50 -1.26 -10.28
C GLN A 173 -3.98 -1.23 -10.19
N ILE A 174 -3.40 -1.51 -9.02
CA ILE A 174 -1.93 -1.55 -8.85
C ILE A 174 -1.34 -2.62 -9.77
N PHE A 175 -1.87 -3.85 -9.77
CA PHE A 175 -1.36 -4.90 -10.67
C PHE A 175 -1.50 -4.52 -12.14
N GLN A 176 -2.65 -3.96 -12.55
CA GLN A 176 -2.85 -3.51 -13.92
C GLN A 176 -1.87 -2.42 -14.34
N GLU A 177 -1.65 -1.43 -13.47
CA GLU A 177 -0.73 -0.34 -13.74
C GLU A 177 0.72 -0.84 -13.81
N LEU A 178 1.17 -1.63 -12.84
CA LEU A 178 2.53 -2.17 -12.82
C LEU A 178 2.82 -3.07 -14.03
N TYR A 179 1.85 -3.92 -14.43
CA TYR A 179 1.99 -4.74 -15.62
C TYR A 179 2.02 -3.89 -16.89
N TYR A 180 1.18 -2.86 -16.96
CA TYR A 180 1.19 -1.92 -18.08
C TYR A 180 2.52 -1.19 -18.20
N GLN A 181 3.04 -0.67 -17.09
CA GLN A 181 4.34 -0.01 -17.08
C GLN A 181 5.47 -0.96 -17.47
N ALA A 182 5.49 -2.17 -16.92
CA ALA A 182 6.51 -3.16 -17.28
C ALA A 182 6.46 -3.52 -18.76
N ASP A 183 5.27 -3.89 -19.27
CA ASP A 183 5.13 -4.48 -20.60
C ASP A 183 5.25 -3.45 -21.73
N PHE A 184 4.77 -2.22 -21.53
CA PHE A 184 4.70 -1.22 -22.60
C PHE A 184 5.70 -0.07 -22.46
N ASN A 185 6.10 0.30 -21.24
CA ASN A 185 6.94 1.47 -21.01
C ASN A 185 8.38 1.13 -20.58
N CYS A 186 8.59 -0.04 -19.94
CA CYS A 186 9.87 -0.41 -19.36
C CYS A 186 10.52 -1.65 -20.01
N GLY A 187 10.12 -2.02 -21.21
CA GLY A 187 10.75 -3.11 -21.95
C GLY A 187 10.55 -4.51 -21.33
N GLY A 188 9.46 -4.72 -20.62
CA GLY A 188 9.06 -5.99 -20.01
C GLY A 188 9.43 -6.13 -18.53
N ARG A 189 10.13 -5.15 -17.92
CA ARG A 189 10.63 -5.23 -16.54
C ARG A 189 10.63 -3.87 -15.86
N LEU A 190 10.08 -3.79 -14.65
CA LEU A 190 10.09 -2.55 -13.88
C LEU A 190 11.52 -2.20 -13.43
N PRO A 191 11.89 -0.90 -13.41
CA PRO A 191 13.19 -0.45 -12.91
C PRO A 191 13.32 -0.62 -11.39
N ILE A 192 12.20 -0.56 -10.65
CA ILE A 192 12.17 -0.76 -9.21
C ILE A 192 11.45 -2.07 -8.89
N HIS A 193 12.10 -2.92 -8.09
CA HIS A 193 11.47 -4.15 -7.61
C HIS A 193 10.32 -3.83 -6.66
N VAL A 194 9.13 -4.38 -6.95
CA VAL A 194 7.92 -4.17 -6.15
C VAL A 194 7.61 -5.43 -5.35
N THR A 195 7.51 -5.29 -4.04
CA THR A 195 7.12 -6.38 -3.14
C THR A 195 5.74 -6.12 -2.54
N PHE A 196 4.80 -7.03 -2.77
CA PHE A 196 3.50 -7.06 -2.10
C PHE A 196 3.64 -7.87 -0.81
N MET A 197 3.51 -7.21 0.34
CA MET A 197 3.42 -7.89 1.63
C MET A 197 1.94 -8.04 2.00
N LEU A 198 1.40 -9.24 1.83
CA LEU A 198 -0.02 -9.56 1.97
C LEU A 198 -0.24 -10.26 3.32
N ASP A 199 -0.27 -9.46 4.38
CA ASP A 199 -0.60 -9.94 5.72
C ASP A 199 -2.11 -10.24 5.80
N GLU A 200 -2.49 -11.25 6.58
CA GLU A 200 -3.86 -11.75 6.66
C GLU A 200 -4.49 -12.01 5.26
N PHE A 201 -3.69 -12.60 4.35
CA PHE A 201 -4.03 -12.81 2.94
C PHE A 201 -5.45 -13.31 2.70
N ALA A 202 -5.95 -14.18 3.57
CA ALA A 202 -7.30 -14.74 3.44
C ALA A 202 -8.43 -13.73 3.70
N ASN A 203 -8.13 -12.63 4.38
CA ASN A 203 -9.09 -11.59 4.72
C ASN A 203 -9.11 -10.45 3.70
N VAL A 204 -8.13 -10.40 2.81
CA VAL A 204 -8.00 -9.35 1.79
C VAL A 204 -8.80 -9.73 0.54
N ALA A 205 -9.48 -8.76 -0.05
CA ALA A 205 -10.07 -8.93 -1.38
C ALA A 205 -8.95 -8.87 -2.42
N LEU A 206 -8.76 -9.95 -3.15
CA LEU A 206 -7.74 -10.10 -4.18
C LEU A 206 -8.37 -10.03 -5.57
N PRO A 207 -7.58 -9.69 -6.62
CA PRO A 207 -8.00 -9.87 -7.99
C PRO A 207 -8.41 -11.33 -8.26
N ASP A 208 -9.47 -11.55 -9.04
CA ASP A 208 -9.97 -12.90 -9.37
C ASP A 208 -8.92 -13.76 -10.08
N ASP A 209 -7.99 -13.13 -10.81
CA ASP A 209 -6.90 -13.76 -11.55
C ASP A 209 -5.57 -13.81 -10.78
N PHE A 210 -5.58 -13.67 -9.45
CA PHE A 210 -4.36 -13.58 -8.62
C PHE A 210 -3.40 -14.76 -8.83
N CYS A 211 -3.91 -16.00 -8.98
CA CYS A 211 -3.07 -17.16 -9.27
C CYS A 211 -2.29 -17.01 -10.59
N SER A 212 -2.91 -16.44 -11.61
CA SER A 212 -2.27 -16.14 -12.90
C SER A 212 -1.23 -15.03 -12.76
N LEU A 213 -1.57 -13.96 -12.02
CA LEU A 213 -0.63 -12.89 -11.73
C LEU A 213 0.60 -13.40 -10.98
N LEU A 214 0.41 -14.22 -9.95
CA LEU A 214 1.51 -14.82 -9.18
C LEU A 214 2.49 -15.61 -10.07
N SER A 215 1.98 -16.31 -11.08
CA SER A 215 2.81 -17.10 -12.00
C SER A 215 3.67 -16.23 -12.93
N THR A 216 3.29 -14.98 -13.19
CA THR A 216 3.90 -14.11 -14.22
C THR A 216 4.60 -12.87 -13.66
N MET A 217 4.38 -12.53 -12.37
CA MET A 217 4.89 -11.30 -11.77
C MET A 217 6.41 -11.22 -11.68
N ARG A 218 7.08 -12.38 -11.51
CA ARG A 218 8.54 -12.45 -11.37
C ARG A 218 9.29 -11.82 -12.54
N SER A 219 8.84 -12.08 -13.78
CA SER A 219 9.50 -11.53 -14.98
C SER A 219 9.45 -10.02 -15.05
N ARG A 220 8.51 -9.39 -14.32
CA ARG A 220 8.26 -7.95 -14.28
C ARG A 220 8.84 -7.23 -13.06
N GLU A 221 9.73 -7.88 -12.31
CA GLU A 221 10.28 -7.37 -11.03
C GLU A 221 9.22 -7.18 -9.96
N ILE A 222 8.22 -8.04 -9.92
CA ILE A 222 7.19 -8.05 -8.88
C ILE A 222 7.30 -9.34 -8.08
N SER A 223 7.19 -9.24 -6.76
CA SER A 223 7.15 -10.37 -5.84
C SER A 223 6.01 -10.24 -4.82
N SER A 224 5.60 -11.36 -4.24
CA SER A 224 4.59 -11.38 -3.18
C SER A 224 5.07 -12.18 -1.98
N ILE A 225 4.88 -11.64 -0.79
CA ILE A 225 5.02 -12.31 0.50
C ILE A 225 3.60 -12.57 0.99
N ILE A 226 3.20 -13.84 1.00
CA ILE A 226 1.83 -14.25 1.32
C ILE A 226 1.84 -14.83 2.74
N ILE A 227 1.10 -14.23 3.66
CA ILE A 227 1.03 -14.66 5.05
C ILE A 227 -0.39 -15.18 5.33
N ILE A 228 -0.47 -16.43 5.76
CA ILE A 228 -1.72 -17.13 6.07
C ILE A 228 -1.61 -17.84 7.43
N GLN A 229 -2.72 -18.05 8.08
CA GLN A 229 -2.77 -18.80 9.35
C GLN A 229 -2.74 -20.31 9.12
N ASN A 230 -3.36 -20.79 8.03
CA ASN A 230 -3.42 -22.22 7.69
C ASN A 230 -3.84 -22.43 6.23
N PHE A 231 -3.62 -23.64 5.71
CA PHE A 231 -4.01 -24.00 4.34
C PHE A 231 -5.52 -24.14 4.11
N ALA A 232 -6.32 -24.36 5.15
CA ALA A 232 -7.77 -24.38 5.02
C ALA A 232 -8.31 -23.04 4.48
N GLN A 233 -7.65 -21.92 4.83
CA GLN A 233 -7.98 -20.59 4.28
C GLN A 233 -7.74 -20.52 2.77
N LEU A 234 -6.61 -21.03 2.27
CA LEU A 234 -6.33 -21.07 0.82
C LEU A 234 -7.33 -21.98 0.08
N LYS A 235 -7.62 -23.14 0.63
CA LYS A 235 -8.60 -24.09 0.06
C LYS A 235 -10.00 -23.48 -0.02
N ALA A 236 -10.41 -22.70 0.99
CA ALA A 236 -11.67 -21.99 0.97
C ALA A 236 -11.73 -20.90 -0.12
N LEU A 237 -10.62 -20.18 -0.37
CA LEU A 237 -10.55 -19.10 -1.34
C LEU A 237 -10.41 -19.61 -2.79
N PHE A 238 -9.52 -20.58 -3.01
CA PHE A 238 -9.09 -20.98 -4.36
C PHE A 238 -9.57 -22.39 -4.75
N LYS A 239 -10.31 -23.09 -3.87
CA LYS A 239 -10.86 -24.42 -4.12
C LYS A 239 -9.79 -25.34 -4.75
N ASP A 240 -10.03 -25.80 -5.98
CA ASP A 240 -9.15 -26.75 -6.68
C ASP A 240 -7.81 -26.14 -7.15
N THR A 241 -7.68 -24.82 -7.16
CA THR A 241 -6.46 -24.14 -7.61
C THR A 241 -5.54 -23.67 -6.48
N TRP A 242 -5.84 -23.99 -5.23
CA TRP A 242 -5.09 -23.51 -4.06
C TRP A 242 -3.60 -23.90 -4.08
N GLU A 243 -3.26 -25.06 -4.63
CA GLU A 243 -1.87 -25.55 -4.73
C GLU A 243 -1.01 -24.67 -5.65
N THR A 244 -1.64 -23.91 -6.54
CA THR A 244 -0.94 -22.94 -7.40
C THR A 244 -0.23 -21.86 -6.59
N ILE A 245 -0.77 -21.49 -5.42
CA ILE A 245 -0.18 -20.46 -4.57
C ILE A 245 1.18 -20.92 -4.01
N PRO A 246 1.27 -21.99 -3.18
CA PRO A 246 2.58 -22.46 -2.70
C PRO A 246 3.47 -22.95 -3.81
N GLY A 247 2.91 -23.50 -4.91
CA GLY A 247 3.68 -23.98 -6.06
C GLY A 247 4.44 -22.90 -6.83
N ASN A 248 3.95 -21.64 -6.78
CA ASN A 248 4.62 -20.48 -7.38
C ASN A 248 5.53 -19.72 -6.39
N CYS A 249 5.59 -20.13 -5.12
CA CYS A 249 6.50 -19.55 -4.14
C CYS A 249 7.82 -20.34 -4.10
N ASP A 250 8.93 -19.65 -4.28
CA ASP A 250 10.26 -20.29 -4.20
C ASP A 250 10.65 -20.59 -2.75
N THR A 251 10.08 -19.89 -1.79
CA THR A 251 10.32 -20.06 -0.36
C THR A 251 9.01 -20.28 0.37
N PHE A 252 8.96 -21.29 1.24
CA PHE A 252 7.85 -21.54 2.15
C PHE A 252 8.38 -21.62 3.57
N ILE A 253 7.82 -20.84 4.49
CA ILE A 253 8.22 -20.80 5.90
C ILE A 253 7.05 -21.28 6.76
N TYR A 254 7.27 -22.35 7.50
CA TYR A 254 6.32 -22.86 8.49
C TYR A 254 6.67 -22.38 9.89
N LEU A 255 5.77 -21.61 10.48
CA LEU A 255 5.96 -21.02 11.80
C LEU A 255 5.22 -21.76 12.92
N GLY A 256 4.64 -22.92 12.63
CA GLY A 256 3.76 -23.66 13.54
C GLY A 256 2.29 -23.34 13.32
N GLY A 257 1.43 -24.16 13.91
CA GLY A 257 -0.03 -24.03 13.80
C GLY A 257 -0.73 -25.25 14.37
N ASN A 258 -2.07 -25.25 14.39
CA ASN A 258 -2.88 -26.36 14.92
C ASN A 258 -3.79 -27.02 13.87
N GLU A 259 -3.65 -26.67 12.59
CA GLU A 259 -4.55 -27.16 11.54
C GLU A 259 -3.95 -28.40 10.85
N GLN A 260 -4.75 -29.48 10.79
CA GLN A 260 -4.31 -30.82 10.39
C GLN A 260 -3.83 -30.89 8.92
N SER A 261 -4.51 -30.21 8.00
CA SER A 261 -4.09 -30.27 6.58
C SER A 261 -2.76 -29.58 6.34
N THR A 262 -2.45 -28.56 7.12
CA THR A 262 -1.13 -27.88 7.10
C THR A 262 -0.04 -28.81 7.63
N HIS A 263 -0.29 -29.51 8.75
CA HIS A 263 0.69 -30.46 9.30
C HIS A 263 1.02 -31.58 8.29
N LYS A 264 -0.03 -32.12 7.65
CA LYS A 264 0.13 -33.16 6.63
C LYS A 264 0.96 -32.64 5.43
N TYR A 265 0.65 -31.46 4.94
CA TYR A 265 1.38 -30.84 3.84
C TYR A 265 2.86 -30.61 4.17
N VAL A 266 3.17 -30.08 5.37
CA VAL A 266 4.54 -29.86 5.83
C VAL A 266 5.30 -31.18 5.99
N SER A 267 4.66 -32.22 6.56
CA SER A 267 5.24 -33.57 6.68
C SER A 267 5.58 -34.18 5.32
N GLU A 268 4.70 -34.04 4.33
CA GLU A 268 4.91 -34.50 2.95
C GLU A 268 6.07 -33.75 2.28
N LEU A 269 6.17 -32.42 2.46
CA LEU A 269 7.29 -31.62 1.95
C LEU A 269 8.64 -31.98 2.57
N LEU A 270 8.67 -32.35 3.84
CA LEU A 270 9.89 -32.81 4.51
C LEU A 270 10.41 -34.12 3.94
N GLY A 271 9.51 -34.96 3.42
CA GLY A 271 9.85 -36.23 2.83
C GLY A 271 10.16 -37.33 3.87
N LYS A 272 10.81 -38.39 3.39
CA LYS A 272 11.11 -39.58 4.19
C LYS A 272 12.60 -39.78 4.33
N GLY A 273 13.03 -40.13 5.53
CA GLY A 273 14.37 -40.61 5.82
C GLY A 273 14.40 -42.15 5.91
N THR A 274 15.56 -42.73 5.63
CA THR A 274 15.78 -44.16 5.77
C THR A 274 16.20 -44.48 7.20
N ILE A 275 15.50 -45.40 7.85
CA ILE A 275 15.88 -45.93 9.18
C ILE A 275 16.18 -47.41 9.07
N ASP A 276 17.32 -47.81 9.70
CA ASP A 276 17.66 -49.21 9.86
C ASP A 276 16.84 -49.83 11.01
N LYS A 277 15.97 -50.77 10.66
CA LYS A 277 15.23 -51.56 11.64
C LYS A 277 15.94 -52.85 11.92
N LYS A 278 16.46 -53.01 13.14
CA LYS A 278 17.03 -54.25 13.62
C LYS A 278 15.93 -55.04 14.34
N SER A 279 15.56 -56.20 13.82
CA SER A 279 14.73 -57.14 14.56
C SER A 279 15.58 -58.37 14.95
N SER A 280 15.60 -58.70 16.23
CA SER A 280 16.24 -59.90 16.73
C SER A 280 15.17 -60.85 17.24
N GLY A 281 15.12 -62.03 16.66
CA GLY A 281 14.31 -63.15 17.15
C GLY A 281 15.21 -64.18 17.86
N GLU A 282 14.97 -64.43 19.13
CA GLU A 282 15.65 -65.46 19.90
C GLU A 282 14.64 -66.54 20.29
N THR A 283 14.82 -67.75 19.78
CA THR A 283 13.98 -68.89 20.17
C THR A 283 14.73 -69.67 21.26
N LYS A 284 14.20 -69.65 22.49
CA LYS A 284 14.74 -70.45 23.60
C LYS A 284 14.18 -71.86 23.52
N GLY A 285 15.03 -72.82 23.06
CA GLY A 285 14.73 -74.26 23.03
C GLY A 285 16.00 -75.04 22.83
N ARG A 286 15.94 -76.42 22.94
CA ARG A 286 17.11 -77.32 22.94
C ARG A 286 17.94 -77.30 21.62
N GLN A 287 17.43 -76.56 20.62
CA GLN A 287 18.10 -76.14 19.36
C GLN A 287 17.79 -74.64 19.15
N GLY A 288 18.31 -73.75 19.99
CA GLY A 288 18.12 -72.33 19.87
C GLY A 288 18.72 -71.77 18.57
N SER A 289 17.91 -71.03 17.78
CA SER A 289 18.41 -70.27 16.65
C SER A 289 18.22 -68.76 16.94
N SER A 290 19.24 -67.98 16.62
CA SER A 290 19.19 -66.51 16.65
C SER A 290 19.17 -66.01 15.21
N SER A 291 18.15 -65.32 14.81
CA SER A 291 18.10 -64.62 13.53
C SER A 291 18.13 -63.10 13.77
N ARG A 292 18.98 -62.42 13.03
CA ARG A 292 19.06 -60.96 13.00
C ARG A 292 18.66 -60.52 11.60
N ASN A 293 17.50 -59.87 11.49
CA ASN A 293 17.06 -59.26 10.23
C ASN A 293 17.38 -57.78 10.28
N TYR A 294 17.97 -57.27 9.20
CA TYR A 294 18.22 -55.87 8.96
C TYR A 294 17.24 -55.44 7.87
N ASP A 295 16.21 -54.70 8.26
CA ASP A 295 15.26 -54.13 7.31
C ASP A 295 15.49 -52.62 7.23
N VAL A 296 15.41 -52.09 6.03
CA VAL A 296 15.46 -50.66 5.76
C VAL A 296 14.04 -50.15 5.64
N LEU A 297 13.61 -49.27 6.53
CA LEU A 297 12.28 -48.71 6.55
C LEU A 297 12.34 -47.20 6.22
N GLY A 298 11.56 -46.78 5.25
CA GLY A 298 11.32 -45.35 5.02
C GLY A 298 10.38 -44.77 6.07
N ARG A 299 10.87 -43.86 6.89
CA ARG A 299 10.03 -43.09 7.86
C ARG A 299 9.95 -41.64 7.45
N GLU A 300 8.79 -41.00 7.59
CA GLU A 300 8.65 -39.55 7.48
C GLU A 300 9.67 -38.86 8.41
N LEU A 301 10.40 -37.86 7.91
CA LEU A 301 11.36 -37.11 8.70
C LEU A 301 10.69 -36.48 9.92
N PHE A 302 9.50 -35.91 9.71
CA PHE A 302 8.57 -35.48 10.76
C PHE A 302 7.17 -35.98 10.39
N THR A 303 6.57 -36.76 11.26
CA THR A 303 5.17 -37.14 11.11
C THR A 303 4.27 -35.91 11.34
N PRO A 304 3.01 -35.88 10.84
CA PRO A 304 2.09 -34.76 11.10
C PRO A 304 1.93 -34.43 12.59
N ASP A 305 1.99 -35.44 13.46
CA ASP A 305 1.94 -35.25 14.91
C ASP A 305 3.20 -34.59 15.48
N GLU A 306 4.34 -34.88 14.92
CA GLU A 306 5.62 -34.24 15.28
C GLU A 306 5.67 -32.80 14.77
N VAL A 307 5.17 -32.55 13.56
CA VAL A 307 5.01 -31.19 13.01
C VAL A 307 4.09 -30.34 13.90
N ARG A 308 2.98 -30.91 14.39
CA ARG A 308 2.08 -30.24 15.33
C ARG A 308 2.77 -29.87 16.66
N LYS A 309 3.74 -30.68 17.10
CA LYS A 309 4.47 -30.50 18.35
C LYS A 309 5.75 -29.67 18.17
N LEU A 310 5.95 -29.04 17.02
CA LEU A 310 7.11 -28.19 16.79
C LEU A 310 7.21 -27.11 17.88
N ASP A 311 8.40 -26.95 18.45
CA ASP A 311 8.66 -25.92 19.46
C ASP A 311 8.30 -24.53 18.91
N ASN A 312 7.55 -23.75 19.69
CA ASN A 312 7.13 -22.41 19.31
C ASN A 312 8.28 -21.44 18.98
N LYS A 313 9.51 -21.75 19.41
CA LYS A 313 10.72 -20.97 19.08
C LYS A 313 11.32 -21.34 17.73
N LYS A 314 10.85 -22.44 17.12
CA LYS A 314 11.39 -22.99 15.87
C LYS A 314 10.52 -22.68 14.68
N CYS A 315 11.15 -22.64 13.52
CA CYS A 315 10.49 -22.61 12.21
C CYS A 315 11.14 -23.62 11.28
N ILE A 316 10.42 -24.01 10.24
CA ILE A 316 10.93 -24.85 9.15
C ILE A 316 10.89 -24.02 7.88
N ILE A 317 12.00 -23.96 7.16
CA ILE A 317 12.18 -23.16 5.95
C ILE A 317 12.44 -24.11 4.79
N PHE A 318 11.62 -23.99 3.76
CA PHE A 318 11.77 -24.70 2.49
C PHE A 318 12.16 -23.69 1.42
N ILE A 319 13.27 -23.94 0.75
CA ILE A 319 13.76 -23.15 -0.39
C ILE A 319 13.92 -24.10 -1.57
N ARG A 320 13.39 -23.72 -2.73
CA ARG A 320 13.48 -24.54 -3.93
C ARG A 320 14.94 -24.88 -4.23
N GLY A 321 15.23 -26.19 -4.38
CA GLY A 321 16.57 -26.70 -4.68
C GLY A 321 17.51 -26.88 -3.48
N PHE A 322 17.01 -26.66 -2.26
CA PHE A 322 17.74 -26.87 -1.02
C PHE A 322 17.01 -27.85 -0.09
N ASP A 323 17.76 -28.54 0.76
CA ASP A 323 17.18 -29.32 1.82
C ASP A 323 16.42 -28.44 2.83
N PRO A 324 15.35 -28.96 3.46
CA PRO A 324 14.63 -28.23 4.48
C PRO A 324 15.51 -27.81 5.65
N ILE A 325 15.38 -26.57 6.11
CA ILE A 325 16.17 -25.99 7.17
C ILE A 325 15.29 -25.78 8.40
N MET A 326 15.73 -26.27 9.57
CA MET A 326 15.11 -25.93 10.85
C MET A 326 15.93 -24.85 11.56
N ASP A 327 15.28 -23.74 11.88
CA ASP A 327 15.94 -22.61 12.56
C ASP A 327 15.07 -22.04 13.68
N ASN A 328 15.62 -21.11 14.42
CA ASN A 328 14.89 -20.35 15.43
C ASN A 328 14.12 -19.20 14.78
N LYS A 329 12.90 -18.98 15.25
CA LYS A 329 12.15 -17.77 14.86
C LYS A 329 12.92 -16.52 15.26
N TYR A 330 12.92 -15.55 14.37
CA TYR A 330 13.49 -14.23 14.67
C TYR A 330 12.70 -13.55 15.80
N ILE A 331 13.42 -12.96 16.73
CA ILE A 331 12.82 -12.22 17.86
C ILE A 331 12.80 -10.73 17.50
N PRO A 332 11.62 -10.12 17.20
CA PRO A 332 11.53 -8.73 16.75
C PRO A 332 12.18 -7.72 17.72
N PHE A 333 12.10 -7.97 19.03
CA PHE A 333 12.71 -7.13 20.08
C PHE A 333 14.25 -7.02 19.99
N ARG A 334 14.91 -7.91 19.24
CA ARG A 334 16.36 -7.86 18.97
C ARG A 334 16.72 -7.09 17.72
N HIS A 335 15.73 -6.62 16.95
CA HIS A 335 16.01 -5.84 15.75
C HIS A 335 16.66 -4.50 16.12
N PRO A 336 17.74 -4.06 15.43
CA PRO A 336 18.43 -2.81 15.75
C PRO A 336 17.53 -1.58 15.77
N MET A 337 16.50 -1.57 14.91
CA MET A 337 15.53 -0.48 14.82
C MET A 337 14.32 -0.64 15.76
N PHE A 338 14.25 -1.69 16.57
CA PHE A 338 13.09 -1.93 17.44
C PHE A 338 12.78 -0.72 18.34
N ASN A 339 13.82 -0.08 18.88
CA ASN A 339 13.65 1.11 19.74
C ASN A 339 13.05 2.32 19.01
N GLN A 340 12.97 2.30 17.69
CA GLN A 340 12.34 3.35 16.88
C GLN A 340 10.85 3.08 16.65
N THR A 341 10.38 1.88 16.93
CA THR A 341 8.96 1.51 16.86
C THR A 341 8.21 1.97 18.09
N ALA A 342 6.89 2.12 18.00
CA ALA A 342 6.03 2.46 19.13
C ALA A 342 6.18 1.48 20.29
N ASP A 343 6.29 0.17 20.00
CA ASP A 343 6.49 -0.89 20.99
C ASP A 343 7.87 -0.81 21.67
N GLY A 344 8.85 -0.26 20.96
CA GLY A 344 10.22 -0.03 21.44
C GLY A 344 10.44 1.32 22.13
N LYS A 345 9.37 2.05 22.52
CA LYS A 345 9.39 3.40 23.12
C LYS A 345 9.73 4.54 22.14
N GLY A 346 9.76 4.27 20.84
CA GLY A 346 9.78 5.31 19.81
C GLY A 346 8.48 6.11 19.80
N LYS A 347 8.48 7.26 19.16
CA LYS A 347 7.23 7.99 18.90
C LYS A 347 6.34 7.11 18.02
N ALA A 348 5.10 6.86 18.47
CA ALA A 348 4.09 6.28 17.60
C ALA A 348 3.94 7.16 16.36
N TYR A 349 3.87 6.54 15.19
CA TYR A 349 3.54 7.28 13.98
C TYR A 349 2.13 7.85 14.14
N VAL A 350 2.04 9.15 14.12
CA VAL A 350 0.76 9.85 13.99
C VAL A 350 0.67 10.24 12.52
N HIS A 351 -0.33 9.72 11.85
CA HIS A 351 -0.59 10.06 10.46
C HIS A 351 -0.71 11.57 10.37
N ASN A 352 0.30 12.20 9.77
CA ASN A 352 0.30 13.65 9.65
C ASN A 352 -0.66 14.03 8.55
N THR A 353 -1.74 14.56 8.97
CA THR A 353 -2.98 14.80 8.33
C THR A 353 -3.01 16.03 7.43
N GLN A 354 -1.88 16.48 6.93
CA GLN A 354 -1.88 17.52 5.91
C GLN A 354 -2.71 17.08 4.69
N GLY A 355 -4.01 17.14 4.84
CA GLY A 355 -5.00 16.77 3.85
C GLY A 355 -5.68 15.41 4.09
N ALA A 356 -5.01 14.37 4.61
CA ALA A 356 -5.58 13.03 4.75
C ALA A 356 -6.58 12.90 5.91
N ASP A 357 -6.37 13.52 7.06
CA ASP A 357 -7.37 13.56 8.16
C ASP A 357 -8.62 14.31 7.75
N ARG A 358 -8.48 15.21 6.80
CA ARG A 358 -9.64 15.84 6.18
C ARG A 358 -10.42 14.88 5.30
N ILE A 359 -9.78 13.78 4.87
CA ILE A 359 -10.42 12.75 4.01
C ILE A 359 -11.02 11.63 4.86
N ILE A 360 -10.37 11.23 5.96
CA ILE A 360 -10.70 10.01 6.72
C ILE A 360 -11.37 10.30 8.05
N GLY A 361 -11.05 11.41 8.72
CA GLY A 361 -11.61 11.77 10.03
C GLY A 361 -12.84 12.64 9.94
N PRO A 362 -13.68 12.69 10.98
CA PRO A 362 -14.62 13.78 11.11
C PRO A 362 -13.83 15.09 11.13
N PRO A 363 -14.27 16.13 10.41
CA PRO A 363 -13.62 17.43 10.38
C PRO A 363 -13.58 18.14 11.74
N PHE A 364 -14.05 17.46 12.76
CA PHE A 364 -14.16 17.96 14.11
C PHE A 364 -13.63 16.91 15.06
N GLU A 365 -12.67 17.30 15.87
CA GLU A 365 -12.16 16.51 16.97
C GLU A 365 -12.88 16.94 18.24
N ILE A 366 -13.32 15.97 19.04
CA ILE A 366 -13.86 16.26 20.38
C ILE A 366 -12.65 16.54 21.28
N LEU A 367 -12.38 17.82 21.50
CA LEU A 367 -11.29 18.26 22.35
C LEU A 367 -11.64 18.10 23.80
N SER A 368 -10.69 17.64 24.63
CA SER A 368 -10.82 17.67 26.06
C SER A 368 -10.82 19.14 26.57
N GLU A 369 -11.46 19.42 27.71
CA GLU A 369 -11.43 20.76 28.29
C GLU A 369 -10.02 21.32 28.51
N LYS A 370 -9.04 20.43 28.76
CA LYS A 370 -7.63 20.82 28.87
C LYS A 370 -7.05 21.29 27.54
N ALA A 371 -7.42 20.63 26.44
CA ALA A 371 -6.98 21.00 25.10
C ALA A 371 -7.60 22.34 24.69
N VAL A 372 -8.90 22.56 24.93
CA VAL A 372 -9.57 23.82 24.65
C VAL A 372 -8.87 24.97 25.38
N LYS A 373 -8.66 24.84 26.70
CA LYS A 373 -7.94 25.86 27.52
C LYS A 373 -6.48 26.07 27.06
N HIS A 374 -5.86 25.08 26.50
CA HIS A 374 -4.51 25.19 25.94
C HIS A 374 -4.53 26.07 24.69
N TYR A 375 -5.42 25.79 23.76
CA TYR A 375 -5.56 26.55 22.52
C TYR A 375 -6.04 28.00 22.75
N GLU A 376 -6.95 28.20 23.69
CA GLU A 376 -7.36 29.55 24.10
C GLU A 376 -6.16 30.37 24.61
N LYS A 377 -5.29 29.78 25.46
CA LYS A 377 -4.07 30.44 25.95
C LYS A 377 -3.05 30.74 24.84
N MET A 378 -2.95 29.88 23.82
CA MET A 378 -2.11 30.13 22.65
C MET A 378 -2.65 31.32 21.84
N LYS A 379 -3.97 31.35 21.63
CA LYS A 379 -4.65 32.47 20.97
C LYS A 379 -4.47 33.80 21.70
N ASP A 380 -4.56 33.78 23.04
CA ASP A 380 -4.33 34.96 23.90
C ASP A 380 -2.88 35.47 23.84
N LYS A 381 -1.93 34.57 23.54
CA LYS A 381 -0.52 34.93 23.34
C LYS A 381 -0.20 35.45 21.92
N GLY A 382 -1.22 35.54 21.06
CA GLY A 382 -1.07 35.99 19.68
C GLY A 382 -0.46 34.92 18.72
N GLU A 383 -0.43 33.64 19.16
CA GLU A 383 -0.05 32.54 18.28
C GLU A 383 -1.17 32.26 17.27
N ASN A 384 -0.80 31.94 16.02
CA ASN A 384 -1.75 31.61 14.97
C ASN A 384 -2.40 30.25 15.26
N VAL A 385 -3.53 30.25 15.95
CA VAL A 385 -4.33 29.06 16.23
C VAL A 385 -5.55 29.05 15.31
N TYR A 386 -5.57 28.12 14.36
CA TYR A 386 -6.63 27.95 13.36
C TYR A 386 -7.70 26.94 13.82
N ILE A 387 -8.07 26.96 15.09
CA ILE A 387 -9.10 26.09 15.66
C ILE A 387 -10.32 26.92 15.97
N ASP A 388 -11.44 26.55 15.38
CA ASP A 388 -12.76 27.08 15.73
C ASP A 388 -13.46 26.07 16.65
N THR A 389 -13.69 26.43 17.86
CA THR A 389 -14.32 25.57 18.86
C THR A 389 -15.84 25.74 18.81
N LEU A 390 -16.52 24.62 18.56
CA LEU A 390 -17.97 24.51 18.54
C LEU A 390 -18.44 23.58 19.66
N THR A 391 -19.58 23.90 20.29
CA THR A 391 -20.26 22.88 21.09
C THR A 391 -20.85 21.81 20.22
N TYR A 392 -21.10 20.62 20.78
CA TYR A 392 -21.73 19.51 20.02
C TYR A 392 -23.09 19.94 19.44
N GLU A 393 -23.88 20.72 20.15
CA GLU A 393 -25.16 21.24 19.67
C GLU A 393 -24.99 22.19 18.48
N GLN A 394 -24.04 23.11 18.57
CA GLN A 394 -23.70 24.00 17.45
C GLN A 394 -23.22 23.23 16.23
N PHE A 395 -22.40 22.19 16.43
CA PHE A 395 -21.95 21.31 15.36
C PHE A 395 -23.11 20.59 14.67
N MET A 396 -24.04 20.04 15.43
CA MET A 396 -25.23 19.35 14.90
C MET A 396 -26.18 20.27 14.13
N MET A 397 -26.12 21.58 14.38
CA MET A 397 -26.91 22.58 13.68
C MET A 397 -26.25 23.12 12.41
N LEU A 398 -24.98 22.78 12.15
CA LEU A 398 -24.27 23.25 10.96
C LEU A 398 -24.78 22.53 9.72
N GLY A 399 -25.22 23.30 8.74
CA GLY A 399 -25.54 22.77 7.41
C GLY A 399 -24.30 22.53 6.56
N ASP A 400 -24.44 21.68 5.52
CA ASP A 400 -23.35 21.31 4.60
C ASP A 400 -22.65 22.52 3.95
N ALA A 401 -23.38 23.60 3.67
CA ALA A 401 -22.82 24.82 3.09
C ALA A 401 -21.86 25.55 4.06
N GLU A 402 -22.24 25.65 5.34
CA GLU A 402 -21.41 26.27 6.37
C GLU A 402 -20.19 25.41 6.72
N LEU A 403 -20.34 24.09 6.74
CA LEU A 403 -19.23 23.16 6.89
C LEU A 403 -18.21 23.34 5.76
N ASN A 404 -18.65 23.37 4.53
CA ASN A 404 -17.78 23.55 3.35
C ASN A 404 -17.09 24.93 3.38
N ARG A 405 -17.79 25.97 3.81
CA ARG A 405 -17.20 27.31 3.96
C ARG A 405 -16.08 27.32 5.02
N ARG A 406 -16.29 26.69 6.16
CA ARG A 406 -15.28 26.59 7.23
C ARG A 406 -14.07 25.78 6.79
N PHE A 407 -14.26 24.73 6.01
CA PHE A 407 -13.16 23.98 5.42
C PHE A 407 -12.32 24.83 4.46
N SER A 408 -12.97 25.59 3.58
CA SER A 408 -12.25 26.45 2.65
C SER A 408 -11.41 27.51 3.38
N MET A 409 -11.97 28.11 4.44
CA MET A 409 -11.23 29.07 5.28
C MET A 409 -10.05 28.43 6.00
N GLN A 410 -10.18 27.19 6.45
CA GLN A 410 -9.08 26.47 7.07
C GLN A 410 -7.99 26.14 6.05
N ASP A 411 -8.36 25.73 4.83
CA ASP A 411 -7.42 25.48 3.74
C ASP A 411 -6.60 26.71 3.37
N GLU A 412 -7.26 27.87 3.26
CA GLU A 412 -6.61 29.15 2.99
C GLU A 412 -5.64 29.55 4.11
N ALA A 413 -6.05 29.35 5.37
CA ALA A 413 -5.22 29.66 6.54
C ALA A 413 -3.98 28.76 6.61
N GLU A 414 -4.12 27.47 6.32
CA GLU A 414 -2.97 26.54 6.30
C GLU A 414 -2.02 26.81 5.14
N GLN A 415 -2.53 27.15 3.97
CA GLN A 415 -1.69 27.56 2.84
C GLN A 415 -0.90 28.81 3.18
N LYS A 416 -1.54 29.80 3.81
CA LYS A 416 -0.87 31.01 4.28
C LYS A 416 0.21 30.70 5.31
N ALA A 417 -0.11 29.88 6.33
CA ALA A 417 0.85 29.47 7.35
C ALA A 417 2.06 28.70 6.77
N LYS A 418 1.85 27.95 5.68
CA LYS A 418 2.95 27.27 4.97
C LYS A 418 3.85 28.25 4.24
N ILE A 419 3.26 29.23 3.54
CA ILE A 419 4.00 30.29 2.86
C ILE A 419 4.80 31.13 3.87
N ASP A 420 4.16 31.52 5.00
CA ASP A 420 4.83 32.29 6.06
C ASP A 420 6.02 31.52 6.66
N ARG A 421 5.92 30.18 6.83
CA ARG A 421 7.04 29.33 7.29
C ARG A 421 8.15 29.22 6.26
N GLU A 422 7.81 29.07 4.98
CA GLU A 422 8.79 29.03 3.92
C GLU A 422 9.57 30.35 3.81
N GLN A 423 8.85 31.50 3.93
CA GLN A 423 9.48 32.83 3.95
C GLN A 423 10.33 33.08 5.22
N ALA A 424 9.87 32.61 6.39
CA ALA A 424 10.66 32.69 7.62
C ALA A 424 11.96 31.89 7.53
N ASN A 425 11.88 30.67 6.98
CA ASN A 425 13.07 29.85 6.74
C ASN A 425 14.03 30.49 5.73
N GLU A 426 13.53 31.14 4.66
CA GLU A 426 14.37 31.86 3.70
C GLU A 426 15.06 33.07 4.34
N LEU A 427 14.38 33.80 5.24
CA LEU A 427 14.96 34.92 6.00
C LEU A 427 16.03 34.44 6.99
N GLU A 428 15.80 33.32 7.68
CA GLU A 428 16.76 32.72 8.61
C GLU A 428 18.02 32.26 7.87
N TYR A 429 17.88 31.66 6.68
CA TYR A 429 19.00 31.32 5.82
C TYR A 429 19.75 32.55 5.27
N ALA A 430 19.05 33.66 5.00
CA ALA A 430 19.66 34.92 4.56
C ALA A 430 20.46 35.58 5.69
N ASP A 431 19.94 35.55 6.92
CA ASP A 431 20.58 36.12 8.11
C ASP A 431 21.83 35.31 8.56
N GLU A 432 21.77 33.97 8.44
CA GLU A 432 22.93 33.09 8.63
C GLU A 432 24.00 33.29 7.56
N SER A 433 23.59 33.57 6.32
CA SER A 433 24.51 33.86 5.23
C SER A 433 25.23 35.22 5.42
N GLN A 434 24.53 36.25 5.93
CA GLN A 434 25.12 37.56 6.26
C GLN A 434 26.06 37.49 7.48
N LYS A 435 25.70 36.74 8.52
CA LYS A 435 26.56 36.48 9.68
C LYS A 435 27.82 35.70 9.34
N ALA A 436 27.80 34.88 8.27
CA ALA A 436 28.96 34.17 7.77
C ALA A 436 29.90 35.08 6.95
N GLU A 437 29.38 36.12 6.31
CA GLU A 437 30.17 37.09 5.56
C GLU A 437 30.88 38.12 6.46
N ASP A 438 30.28 38.51 7.59
CA ASP A 438 30.88 39.49 8.54
C ASP A 438 31.97 38.89 9.45
N SER A 439 32.11 37.55 9.51
CA SER A 439 33.14 36.89 10.33
C SER A 439 34.45 36.54 9.59
N ASP A 440 34.61 36.91 8.32
CA ASP A 440 35.69 36.43 7.46
C ASP A 440 36.66 37.53 7.00
N SER A 441 37.10 38.39 7.92
CA SER A 441 38.25 39.29 7.71
C SER A 441 39.39 38.96 8.68
N THR A 442 40.04 37.82 8.51
CA THR A 442 41.45 37.55 8.85
C THR A 442 41.79 36.07 8.74
N SER A 443 42.31 35.62 7.62
CA SER A 443 43.49 34.74 7.46
C SER A 443 43.50 34.13 6.05
N GLY A 444 44.54 34.40 5.32
CA GLY A 444 44.77 33.89 3.98
C GLY A 444 45.12 32.40 3.98
N GLY A 445 44.15 31.58 3.67
CA GLY A 445 44.33 30.19 3.28
C GLY A 445 43.38 29.92 2.10
N GLU A 446 43.89 29.35 1.02
CA GLU A 446 43.13 29.04 -0.17
C GLU A 446 41.87 28.23 0.20
N LYS A 447 40.69 28.85 0.08
CA LYS A 447 39.40 28.18 0.21
C LYS A 447 39.22 27.20 -0.96
N PRO A 448 38.77 25.96 -0.74
CA PRO A 448 38.39 25.08 -1.83
C PRO A 448 37.26 25.71 -2.62
N VAL A 449 37.48 25.92 -3.94
CA VAL A 449 36.54 26.53 -4.86
C VAL A 449 35.24 25.70 -4.86
N ARG A 450 34.18 26.28 -4.36
CA ARG A 450 32.82 25.72 -4.43
C ARG A 450 32.36 25.77 -5.87
N ASN A 451 32.10 24.63 -6.49
CA ASN A 451 31.52 24.56 -7.83
C ASN A 451 30.04 24.95 -7.75
N PRO A 452 29.57 26.04 -8.39
CA PRO A 452 28.21 26.57 -8.24
C PRO A 452 27.11 25.73 -8.91
N GLU A 453 27.45 24.65 -9.64
CA GLU A 453 26.50 23.84 -10.40
C GLU A 453 26.06 22.54 -9.71
N ARG A 454 26.39 22.34 -8.42
CA ARG A 454 26.01 21.14 -7.71
C ARG A 454 24.61 21.29 -7.12
N GLU A 455 23.68 20.43 -7.52
CA GLU A 455 22.39 20.25 -6.85
C GLU A 455 22.63 19.91 -5.38
N LYS A 456 21.97 20.66 -4.48
CA LYS A 456 21.98 20.34 -3.04
C LYS A 456 21.37 18.97 -2.83
N PRO A 457 22.00 18.09 -2.03
CA PRO A 457 21.41 16.79 -1.73
C PRO A 457 20.02 16.97 -1.11
N LYS A 458 19.07 16.14 -1.53
CA LYS A 458 17.66 16.15 -1.09
C LYS A 458 17.44 15.69 0.37
N TRP A 459 18.51 15.51 1.14
CA TRP A 459 18.51 15.12 2.57
C TRP A 459 19.27 16.14 3.40
N GLU A 460 19.05 16.11 4.69
CA GLU A 460 19.82 16.93 5.64
C GLU A 460 21.33 16.62 5.49
N ASP A 461 22.13 17.62 5.17
CA ASP A 461 23.53 17.46 4.82
C ASP A 461 24.41 17.32 6.08
N THR A 462 24.42 16.13 6.64
CA THR A 462 25.24 15.77 7.80
C THR A 462 26.33 14.78 7.44
N ILE A 463 27.44 14.78 8.21
CA ILE A 463 28.50 13.78 8.03
C ILE A 463 27.93 12.36 8.10
N THR A 464 26.99 12.09 9.01
CA THR A 464 26.37 10.79 9.19
C THR A 464 25.63 10.36 7.93
N ASN A 465 24.83 11.26 7.34
CA ASN A 465 24.08 10.98 6.12
C ASN A 465 25.01 10.77 4.92
N ARG A 466 26.06 11.58 4.77
CA ARG A 466 27.08 11.38 3.75
C ARG A 466 27.82 10.05 3.93
N MET A 467 28.16 9.66 5.15
CA MET A 467 28.81 8.37 5.42
C MET A 467 27.92 7.16 5.13
N MET A 468 26.61 7.30 5.23
CA MET A 468 25.66 6.23 4.90
C MET A 468 25.38 6.13 3.40
N HIS A 469 25.65 7.18 2.64
CA HIS A 469 25.31 7.20 1.21
C HIS A 469 26.26 6.31 0.39
N TRP A 470 25.71 5.62 -0.60
CA TRP A 470 26.43 4.66 -1.46
C TRP A 470 27.48 5.30 -2.38
N SER A 471 27.33 6.57 -2.73
CA SER A 471 28.26 7.30 -3.61
C SER A 471 29.64 7.55 -2.98
N TYR A 472 29.79 7.37 -1.67
CA TYR A 472 31.08 7.54 -0.98
C TYR A 472 31.79 6.20 -0.81
N THR A 473 33.06 6.14 -1.20
CA THR A 473 33.87 4.93 -1.08
C THR A 473 34.20 4.59 0.38
N ALA A 474 34.51 3.33 0.64
CA ALA A 474 34.92 2.87 1.98
C ALA A 474 36.18 3.64 2.48
N GLU A 475 37.07 3.93 1.58
CA GLU A 475 38.32 4.66 1.86
C GLU A 475 38.07 6.13 2.21
N GLN A 476 37.16 6.81 1.49
CA GLN A 476 36.72 8.16 1.84
C GLN A 476 36.05 8.21 3.22
N LYS A 477 35.21 7.26 3.52
CA LYS A 477 34.55 7.13 4.84
C LYS A 477 35.54 6.89 5.97
N GLU A 478 36.59 6.12 5.71
CA GLU A 478 37.65 5.85 6.68
C GLU A 478 38.52 7.09 6.95
N GLU A 479 38.79 7.89 5.92
CA GLU A 479 39.54 9.14 6.10
C GLU A 479 38.73 10.19 6.90
N VAL A 480 37.39 10.21 6.74
CA VAL A 480 36.50 11.04 7.59
C VAL A 480 36.55 10.59 9.05
N LYS A 481 36.54 9.28 9.31
CA LYS A 481 36.71 8.78 10.69
C LYS A 481 38.02 9.22 11.32
N LYS A 482 39.12 9.19 10.54
CA LYS A 482 40.43 9.68 10.98
C LYS A 482 40.41 11.18 11.25
N ALA A 483 39.72 11.97 10.43
CA ALA A 483 39.55 13.39 10.64
C ALA A 483 38.76 13.71 11.91
N LEU A 484 37.66 12.98 12.16
CA LEU A 484 36.88 13.10 13.39
C LEU A 484 37.68 12.70 14.63
N ALA A 485 38.47 11.62 14.54
CA ALA A 485 39.37 11.19 15.62
C ALA A 485 40.49 12.17 15.90
N ALA A 486 40.95 12.90 14.89
CA ALA A 486 41.93 13.98 15.01
C ALA A 486 41.32 15.31 15.53
N GLY A 487 40.02 15.37 15.81
CA GLY A 487 39.33 16.54 16.37
C GLY A 487 38.99 17.63 15.33
N VAL A 488 39.03 17.32 14.03
CA VAL A 488 38.64 18.28 13.00
C VAL A 488 37.14 18.61 13.13
N PRO A 489 36.77 19.91 13.15
CA PRO A 489 35.38 20.32 13.27
C PRO A 489 34.50 19.72 12.16
N LYS A 490 33.27 19.28 12.51
CA LYS A 490 32.34 18.66 11.59
C LYS A 490 32.02 19.56 10.38
N ALA A 491 31.86 20.86 10.62
CA ALA A 491 31.62 21.84 9.57
C ALA A 491 32.75 21.87 8.54
N THR A 492 34.01 21.81 8.98
CA THR A 492 35.18 21.75 8.12
C THR A 492 35.23 20.44 7.32
N ILE A 493 34.89 19.30 7.92
CA ILE A 493 34.85 18.03 7.18
C ILE A 493 33.80 18.07 6.07
N LEU A 494 32.66 18.67 6.31
CA LEU A 494 31.61 18.81 5.30
C LEU A 494 32.02 19.63 4.09
N THR A 495 33.02 20.52 4.21
CA THR A 495 33.51 21.34 3.07
C THR A 495 34.31 20.54 2.04
N TYR A 496 34.91 19.41 2.41
CA TYR A 496 35.70 18.57 1.52
C TYR A 496 35.25 17.12 1.39
N PHE A 497 34.28 16.66 2.19
CA PHE A 497 33.75 15.32 2.11
C PHE A 497 32.68 15.23 1.02
N TYR A 498 33.11 15.08 -0.24
CA TYR A 498 32.26 14.88 -1.41
C TYR A 498 32.73 13.67 -2.21
N PRO A 499 31.82 12.98 -2.94
CA PRO A 499 32.14 11.76 -3.68
C PRO A 499 33.28 11.95 -4.71
N GLU A 500 33.41 13.13 -5.27
CA GLU A 500 34.42 13.45 -6.30
C GLU A 500 35.78 13.85 -5.73
N VAL A 501 35.90 14.05 -4.42
CA VAL A 501 37.17 14.39 -3.77
C VAL A 501 37.97 13.12 -3.49
N THR A 502 39.17 13.03 -4.02
CA THR A 502 40.04 11.86 -3.82
C THR A 502 40.49 11.77 -2.36
N VAL A 503 40.74 10.54 -1.88
CA VAL A 503 41.19 10.26 -0.51
C VAL A 503 42.49 10.99 -0.17
N GLU A 504 43.39 11.11 -1.15
CA GLU A 504 44.67 11.84 -1.01
C GLU A 504 44.42 13.33 -0.73
N LYS A 505 43.46 13.93 -1.44
CA LYS A 505 43.06 15.32 -1.25
C LYS A 505 42.39 15.52 0.12
N MET A 506 41.53 14.59 0.54
CA MET A 506 40.91 14.60 1.88
C MET A 506 41.97 14.49 2.99
N SER A 507 42.94 13.61 2.81
CA SER A 507 44.07 13.46 3.74
C SER A 507 44.94 14.71 3.84
N SER A 508 45.16 15.41 2.72
CA SER A 508 45.89 16.67 2.72
C SER A 508 45.14 17.77 3.48
N TYR A 509 43.82 17.88 3.30
CA TYR A 509 43.02 18.84 4.06
C TYR A 509 43.04 18.55 5.58
N ARG A 510 42.98 17.27 5.99
CA ARG A 510 43.12 16.90 7.40
C ARG A 510 44.49 17.26 8.00
N LYS A 511 45.57 17.10 7.26
CA LYS A 511 46.94 17.36 7.74
C LYS A 511 47.27 18.86 7.81
N ASN A 512 46.56 19.69 7.07
CA ASN A 512 46.78 21.15 7.02
C ASN A 512 45.87 21.91 8.02
N GLN A 513 45.13 21.21 8.84
CA GLN A 513 44.33 21.72 9.97
C GLN A 513 44.92 21.28 11.30
#